data_33e7b62b16e8556d1a19088338b0b441
#
_entry.id   33e7b62b16e8556d1a19088338b0b441
#
_cell.length_a   1.000
_cell.length_b   1.000
_cell.length_c   1.000
_cell.angle_alpha   90.00
_cell.angle_beta   90.00
_cell.angle_gamma   90.00
#
_symmetry.space_group_name_H-M   'P 1'
#
loop_
_entity.id
_entity.type
_entity.pdbx_description
1 polymer ?
#
loop_
_entity_poly.entity_id
_entity_poly.type
_entity_poly.pdbx_seq_one_letter_code
_entity_poly.pdbx_strand_id
1 'polypeptide(L)'
;MTLKIAAVCDNQLCGEMLKEAWTKLGLTVNYEVQNNNGIINKLSDEIIFSSNIVLFVTEREVEQIEEIERFIDREYYEVLPQFVIQNAENIISEITADFN
;
A
#
# COMPACT_ATOMS: atom_id res chain seq x y z
N MET A 1 -4.44 -16.86 9.33
CA MET A 1 -4.98 -16.18 8.15
C MET A 1 -4.02 -15.12 7.67
N THR A 2 -3.70 -15.10 6.39
CA THR A 2 -2.74 -14.16 5.84
C THR A 2 -3.44 -12.83 5.51
N LEU A 3 -2.91 -11.73 6.05
CA LEU A 3 -3.40 -10.41 5.73
C LEU A 3 -2.87 -10.01 4.34
N LYS A 4 -3.76 -9.54 3.50
CA LYS A 4 -3.43 -9.10 2.13
C LYS A 4 -3.54 -7.59 2.03
N ILE A 5 -2.50 -6.98 1.49
CA ILE A 5 -2.41 -5.52 1.40
C ILE A 5 -2.18 -5.10 -0.04
N ALA A 6 -2.96 -4.13 -0.49
CA ALA A 6 -2.77 -3.48 -1.78
C ALA A 6 -2.20 -2.09 -1.51
N ALA A 7 -1.01 -1.81 -2.01
CA ALA A 7 -0.34 -0.55 -1.74
C ALA A 7 -0.22 0.29 -3.02
N VAL A 8 -0.40 1.59 -2.86
CA VAL A 8 -0.16 2.57 -3.91
C VAL A 8 0.98 3.47 -3.44
N CYS A 9 2.10 3.44 -4.14
CA CYS A 9 3.32 4.12 -3.71
C CYS A 9 3.73 5.18 -4.73
N ASP A 10 4.40 6.23 -4.25
CA ASP A 10 4.96 7.27 -5.13
C ASP A 10 6.19 6.80 -5.88
N ASN A 11 6.91 5.83 -5.34
CA ASN A 11 8.14 5.35 -5.96
C ASN A 11 8.31 3.87 -5.71
N GLN A 12 9.13 3.25 -6.54
CA GLN A 12 9.32 1.80 -6.50
C GLN A 12 10.08 1.36 -5.25
N LEU A 13 10.98 2.17 -4.75
CA LEU A 13 11.75 1.83 -3.56
C LEU A 13 10.83 1.53 -2.37
N CYS A 14 9.84 2.40 -2.13
CA CYS A 14 8.90 2.19 -1.03
C CYS A 14 8.12 0.90 -1.21
N GLY A 15 7.66 0.62 -2.43
CA GLY A 15 6.93 -0.61 -2.70
C GLY A 15 7.77 -1.86 -2.43
N GLU A 16 9.02 -1.84 -2.87
CA GLU A 16 9.92 -2.96 -2.64
C GLU A 16 10.24 -3.15 -1.16
N MET A 17 10.44 -2.06 -0.44
CA MET A 17 10.71 -2.12 1.00
C MET A 17 9.54 -2.70 1.78
N LEU A 18 8.32 -2.26 1.46
CA LEU A 18 7.13 -2.82 2.07
C LEU A 18 6.99 -4.31 1.78
N LYS A 19 7.14 -4.67 0.52
CA LYS A 19 6.98 -6.07 0.11
C LYS A 19 8.01 -6.96 0.79
N GLU A 20 9.26 -6.53 0.84
CA GLU A 20 10.31 -7.30 1.48
C GLU A 20 10.06 -7.45 2.98
N ALA A 21 9.80 -6.34 3.67
CA ALA A 21 9.62 -6.36 5.11
C ALA A 21 8.39 -7.18 5.53
N TRP A 22 7.29 -6.97 4.83
CA TRP A 22 6.02 -7.57 5.25
C TRP A 22 5.87 -9.02 4.80
N THR A 23 6.52 -9.40 3.70
CA THR A 23 6.55 -10.80 3.29
C THR A 23 7.27 -11.65 4.34
N LYS A 24 8.30 -11.12 4.96
CA LYS A 24 9.00 -11.80 6.05
C LYS A 24 8.10 -12.01 7.26
N LEU A 25 7.10 -11.17 7.43
CA LEU A 25 6.14 -11.29 8.53
C LEU A 25 4.92 -12.16 8.17
N GLY A 26 4.94 -12.78 7.01
CA GLY A 26 3.87 -13.66 6.58
C GLY A 26 2.69 -12.97 5.91
N LEU A 27 2.87 -11.71 5.51
CA LEU A 27 1.83 -10.94 4.84
C LEU A 27 1.99 -11.02 3.33
N THR A 28 0.87 -10.80 2.61
CA THR A 28 0.90 -10.70 1.16
C THR A 28 0.77 -9.23 0.78
N VAL A 29 1.75 -8.72 0.04
CA VAL A 29 1.75 -7.32 -0.40
C VAL A 29 1.83 -7.26 -1.92
N ASN A 30 0.87 -6.57 -2.51
CA ASN A 30 0.90 -6.20 -3.92
C ASN A 30 0.91 -4.68 -3.98
N TYR A 31 1.74 -4.10 -4.83
CA TYR A 31 1.81 -2.66 -4.92
C TYR A 31 1.85 -2.17 -6.36
N GLU A 32 1.33 -0.97 -6.56
CA GLU A 32 1.51 -0.24 -7.81
C GLU A 32 2.23 1.06 -7.50
N VAL A 33 2.91 1.62 -8.49
CA VAL A 33 3.62 2.88 -8.35
C VAL A 33 2.92 3.92 -9.23
N GLN A 34 2.54 5.04 -8.64
CA GLN A 34 1.97 6.18 -9.37
C GLN A 34 2.90 7.37 -9.24
N ASN A 35 3.42 7.82 -10.37
CA ASN A 35 4.30 8.98 -10.40
C ASN A 35 3.99 9.81 -11.66
N ASN A 36 4.83 10.80 -11.96
CA ASN A 36 4.63 11.68 -13.10
C ASN A 36 4.67 10.96 -14.45
N ASN A 37 5.20 9.74 -14.49
CA ASN A 37 5.28 8.94 -15.70
C ASN A 37 4.09 7.98 -15.88
N GLY A 38 3.14 8.00 -14.95
CA GLY A 38 1.96 7.18 -15.02
C GLY A 38 1.91 6.10 -13.93
N ILE A 39 1.18 5.03 -14.21
CA ILE A 39 1.01 3.93 -13.26
C ILE A 39 1.88 2.76 -13.70
N ILE A 40 2.73 2.28 -12.80
CA ILE A 40 3.59 1.10 -13.01
C ILE A 40 3.04 -0.04 -12.19
N ASN A 41 2.93 -1.22 -12.77
CA ASN A 41 2.39 -2.42 -12.11
C ASN A 41 0.97 -2.22 -11.58
N LYS A 42 0.12 -1.62 -12.40
CA LYS A 42 -1.26 -1.32 -12.01
C LYS A 42 -1.94 -2.55 -11.42
N LEU A 43 -2.50 -2.40 -10.24
CA LEU A 43 -3.22 -3.48 -9.56
C LEU A 43 -4.55 -3.74 -10.23
N SER A 44 -4.89 -5.01 -10.39
CA SER A 44 -6.19 -5.39 -10.94
C SER A 44 -7.29 -5.21 -9.91
N ASP A 45 -8.52 -5.10 -10.38
CA ASP A 45 -9.67 -5.01 -9.48
C ASP A 45 -9.77 -6.24 -8.59
N GLU A 46 -9.42 -7.42 -9.10
CA GLU A 46 -9.43 -8.65 -8.32
C GLU A 46 -8.47 -8.59 -7.14
N ILE A 47 -7.26 -8.09 -7.36
CA ILE A 47 -6.26 -7.97 -6.30
C ILE A 47 -6.75 -7.00 -5.24
N ILE A 48 -7.31 -5.87 -5.66
CA ILE A 48 -7.82 -4.87 -4.73
C ILE A 48 -8.98 -5.43 -3.92
N PHE A 49 -9.92 -6.09 -4.56
CA PHE A 49 -11.06 -6.68 -3.87
C PHE A 49 -10.67 -7.79 -2.90
N SER A 50 -9.64 -8.55 -3.21
CA SER A 50 -9.19 -9.63 -2.34
C SER A 50 -8.30 -9.13 -1.19
N SER A 51 -7.88 -7.87 -1.24
CA SER A 51 -7.03 -7.30 -0.20
C SER A 51 -7.87 -6.87 1.01
N ASN A 52 -7.30 -7.04 2.20
CA ASN A 52 -7.95 -6.64 3.45
C ASN A 52 -7.80 -5.15 3.70
N ILE A 53 -6.68 -4.59 3.28
CA ILE A 53 -6.33 -3.19 3.54
C ILE A 53 -5.71 -2.59 2.28
N VAL A 54 -5.99 -1.31 2.04
CA VAL A 54 -5.32 -0.51 1.02
C VAL A 54 -4.41 0.48 1.74
N LEU A 55 -3.18 0.61 1.29
CA LEU A 55 -2.22 1.52 1.87
C LEU A 55 -1.75 2.53 0.82
N PHE A 56 -1.92 3.80 1.12
CA PHE A 56 -1.41 4.87 0.26
C PHE A 56 -0.11 5.41 0.84
N VAL A 57 0.99 5.16 0.12
CA VAL A 57 2.33 5.63 0.51
C VAL A 57 2.69 6.77 -0.40
N THR A 58 2.18 7.95 -0.10
CA THR A 58 2.28 9.10 -0.98
C THR A 58 2.21 10.40 -0.19
N GLU A 59 2.82 11.45 -0.73
CA GLU A 59 2.69 12.81 -0.20
C GLU A 59 1.46 13.51 -0.76
N ARG A 60 0.83 12.94 -1.80
CA ARG A 60 -0.37 13.50 -2.38
C ARG A 60 -1.59 13.16 -1.53
N GLU A 61 -2.63 13.96 -1.69
CA GLU A 61 -3.90 13.66 -1.04
C GLU A 61 -4.58 12.51 -1.77
N VAL A 62 -5.43 11.78 -1.06
CA VAL A 62 -6.12 10.61 -1.62
C VAL A 62 -6.90 10.97 -2.88
N GLU A 63 -7.51 12.16 -2.91
CA GLU A 63 -8.27 12.61 -4.08
C GLU A 63 -7.43 12.79 -5.33
N GLN A 64 -6.12 12.92 -5.17
CA GLN A 64 -5.19 13.09 -6.29
C GLN A 64 -4.67 11.76 -6.83
N ILE A 65 -4.98 10.66 -6.18
CA ILE A 65 -4.58 9.32 -6.63
C ILE A 65 -5.36 8.98 -7.90
N GLU A 66 -4.66 8.54 -8.93
CA GLU A 66 -5.32 8.17 -10.19
C GLU A 66 -6.18 6.93 -10.01
N GLU A 67 -7.36 6.96 -10.58
CA GLU A 67 -8.35 5.87 -10.52
C GLU A 67 -8.66 5.49 -9.07
N ILE A 68 -8.79 6.51 -8.22
CA ILE A 68 -9.05 6.32 -6.79
C ILE A 68 -10.34 5.52 -6.53
N GLU A 69 -11.28 5.58 -7.44
CA GLU A 69 -12.56 4.87 -7.28
C GLU A 69 -12.39 3.37 -7.14
N ARG A 70 -11.27 2.80 -7.57
CA ARG A 70 -10.98 1.37 -7.36
C ARG A 70 -10.86 1.02 -5.87
N PHE A 71 -10.53 2.00 -5.05
CA PHE A 71 -10.19 1.81 -3.64
C PHE A 71 -11.22 2.36 -2.66
N ILE A 72 -12.22 3.08 -3.15
CA ILE A 72 -13.13 3.85 -2.30
C ILE A 72 -13.88 2.99 -1.28
N ASP A 73 -14.27 1.79 -1.67
CA ASP A 73 -15.06 0.91 -0.79
C ASP A 73 -14.21 0.06 0.13
N ARG A 74 -12.91 0.32 0.19
CA ARG A 74 -11.98 -0.48 0.99
C ARG A 74 -11.50 0.30 2.19
N GLU A 75 -11.16 -0.41 3.25
CA GLU A 75 -10.48 0.20 4.38
C GLU A 75 -9.09 0.62 3.95
N TYR A 76 -8.71 1.86 4.23
CA TYR A 76 -7.41 2.34 3.79
C TYR A 76 -6.70 3.14 4.87
N TYR A 77 -5.39 3.20 4.73
CA TYR A 77 -4.50 4.00 5.58
C TYR A 77 -3.57 4.80 4.70
N GLU A 78 -3.11 5.92 5.22
CA GLU A 78 -2.17 6.79 4.52
C GLU A 78 -0.90 6.92 5.34
N VAL A 79 0.25 6.86 4.66
CA VAL A 79 1.54 7.04 5.32
C VAL A 79 2.47 7.77 4.36
N LEU A 80 3.31 8.64 4.90
CA LEU A 80 4.30 9.34 4.07
C LEU A 80 5.42 8.38 3.70
N PRO A 81 5.96 8.50 2.47
CA PRO A 81 7.02 7.60 2.01
C PRO A 81 8.23 7.55 2.93
N GLN A 82 8.56 8.69 3.56
CA GLN A 82 9.72 8.76 4.45
C GLN A 82 9.63 7.80 5.64
N PHE A 83 8.42 7.53 6.12
CA PHE A 83 8.25 6.62 7.24
C PHE A 83 8.48 5.16 6.82
N VAL A 84 8.13 4.83 5.58
CA VAL A 84 8.42 3.50 5.03
C VAL A 84 9.92 3.31 4.93
N ILE A 85 10.63 4.31 4.42
CA ILE A 85 12.08 4.25 4.26
C ILE A 85 12.77 4.10 5.62
N GLN A 86 12.26 4.78 6.64
CA GLN A 86 12.84 4.71 7.98
C GLN A 86 12.63 3.36 8.65
N ASN A 87 11.40 2.82 8.57
CA ASN A 87 11.11 1.55 9.24
C ASN A 87 9.79 0.96 8.76
N ALA A 88 9.84 0.22 7.65
CA ALA A 88 8.64 -0.39 7.07
C ALA A 88 7.96 -1.39 8.00
N GLU A 89 8.73 -2.11 8.81
CA GLU A 89 8.17 -3.10 9.73
C GLU A 89 7.30 -2.46 10.81
N ASN A 90 7.69 -1.29 11.28
CA ASN A 90 6.96 -0.62 12.35
C ASN A 90 5.58 -0.16 11.90
N ILE A 91 5.46 0.22 10.64
CA ILE A 91 4.19 0.68 10.08
C ILE A 91 3.13 -0.40 10.15
N ILE A 92 3.48 -1.64 9.83
CA ILE A 92 2.49 -2.72 9.84
C ILE A 92 2.01 -3.02 11.26
N SER A 93 2.85 -2.84 12.25
CA SER A 93 2.44 -3.04 13.65
C SER A 93 1.33 -2.08 14.04
N GLU A 94 1.43 -0.82 13.62
CA GLU A 94 0.40 0.18 13.90
C GLU A 94 -0.89 -0.13 13.16
N ILE A 95 -0.80 -0.53 11.89
CA ILE A 95 -1.97 -0.83 11.08
C ILE A 95 -2.69 -2.07 11.61
N THR A 96 -1.95 -3.13 11.93
CA THR A 96 -2.58 -4.36 12.40
C THR A 96 -3.19 -4.20 13.79
N ALA A 97 -2.64 -3.32 14.62
CA ALA A 97 -3.24 -3.01 15.92
C ALA A 97 -4.63 -2.42 15.75
N ASP A 98 -4.80 -1.52 14.78
CA ASP A 98 -6.11 -0.93 14.49
C ASP A 98 -7.06 -1.91 13.80
N PHE A 99 -6.50 -2.79 12.97
CA PHE A 99 -7.30 -3.74 12.18
C PHE A 99 -7.87 -4.87 13.04
N ASN A 100 -7.11 -5.29 14.03
CA ASN A 100 -7.54 -6.35 14.93
C ASN A 100 -8.45 -5.81 16.04
#